data_1698b2fba32c63e4af1f68d7233bc129
#
_entry.id   1698b2fba32c63e4af1f68d7233bc129
#
_cell.length_a   1.000
_cell.length_b   1.000
_cell.length_c   1.000
_cell.angle_alpha   90.00
_cell.angle_beta   90.00
_cell.angle_gamma   90.00
#
_symmetry.space_group_name_H-M   'P 1'
#
loop_
_entity.id
_entity.type
_entity.pdbx_description
1 polymer ?
#
loop_
_entity_poly.entity_id
_entity_poly.type
_entity_poly.pdbx_seq_one_letter_code
_entity_poly.pdbx_strand_id
1 'polypeptide(L)'
;MDREILEENIYYYKNVIPNPKKFVEIIESTENEDYGTSLTKWKEWTACSGEMYLYGSEKTVMPSEIEKKKSENDNPVSYIYHTISDIFYNVCKDYALSKGDTEEPIILPAFDIKKYSSGTFMGAHFDQQEGDTRLRYSLVFYLNDDYEGGELSFTIKSPDAPIIQGKPEQDYELSKNSDRVTIGIKPEAGSVIIFPSSPPYHHTAHLVKSGFKYMIPMHWYNDLSGGTQPTENR
;
A
#
# COMPACT_ATOMS: atom_id res chain seq x y z
N MET A 1 -18.82 1.23 -6.33
CA MET A 1 -18.00 1.96 -5.37
C MET A 1 -17.82 3.39 -5.87
N ASP A 2 -17.75 4.36 -4.96
CA ASP A 2 -17.42 5.74 -5.34
C ASP A 2 -15.93 5.81 -5.67
N ARG A 3 -15.61 6.22 -6.91
CA ARG A 3 -14.25 6.26 -7.39
C ARG A 3 -13.98 7.51 -8.22
N GLU A 4 -12.80 8.04 -8.08
CA GLU A 4 -12.24 9.12 -8.86
C GLU A 4 -11.15 8.56 -9.78
N ILE A 5 -11.16 8.93 -11.04
CA ILE A 5 -10.09 8.60 -11.99
C ILE A 5 -9.13 9.79 -11.98
N LEU A 6 -7.99 9.62 -11.35
CA LEU A 6 -6.97 10.67 -11.23
C LEU A 6 -6.21 10.85 -12.54
N GLU A 7 -5.97 9.75 -13.24
CA GLU A 7 -5.32 9.70 -14.54
C GLU A 7 -5.69 8.36 -15.20
N GLU A 8 -5.42 8.20 -16.49
CA GLU A 8 -5.57 6.90 -17.13
C GLU A 8 -4.89 5.81 -16.31
N ASN A 9 -5.63 4.80 -15.92
CA ASN A 9 -5.19 3.66 -15.11
C ASN A 9 -4.81 3.95 -13.64
N ILE A 10 -5.07 5.14 -13.09
CA ILE A 10 -4.93 5.41 -11.66
C ILE A 10 -6.29 5.75 -11.08
N TYR A 11 -6.82 4.85 -10.25
CA TYR A 11 -8.15 5.00 -9.65
C TYR A 11 -8.05 5.16 -8.15
N TYR A 12 -8.81 6.10 -7.61
CA TYR A 12 -8.86 6.42 -6.20
C TYR A 12 -10.27 6.19 -5.66
N TYR A 13 -10.39 5.26 -4.74
CA TYR A 13 -11.63 4.86 -4.07
C TYR A 13 -11.70 5.49 -2.69
N LYS A 14 -12.74 6.29 -2.43
CA LYS A 14 -12.92 6.98 -1.16
C LYS A 14 -13.90 6.22 -0.26
N ASN A 15 -13.70 6.33 1.05
CA ASN A 15 -14.61 5.80 2.07
C ASN A 15 -14.94 4.29 1.90
N VAL A 16 -13.97 3.49 1.47
CA VAL A 16 -14.17 2.06 1.27
C VAL A 16 -13.80 1.23 2.49
N ILE A 17 -12.92 1.72 3.37
CA ILE A 17 -12.57 1.06 4.63
C ILE A 17 -13.53 1.58 5.70
N PRO A 18 -14.37 0.72 6.29
CA PRO A 18 -15.27 1.14 7.36
C PRO A 18 -14.48 1.46 8.63
N ASN A 19 -14.74 2.60 9.24
CA ASN A 19 -14.15 3.01 10.51
C ASN A 19 -12.61 2.81 10.59
N PRO A 20 -11.83 3.46 9.69
CA PRO A 20 -10.37 3.22 9.57
C PRO A 20 -9.62 3.56 10.86
N LYS A 21 -10.09 4.51 11.66
CA LYS A 21 -9.54 4.83 12.97
C LYS A 21 -9.54 3.63 13.91
N LYS A 22 -10.62 2.84 13.89
CA LYS A 22 -10.73 1.62 14.70
C LYS A 22 -9.69 0.57 14.30
N PHE A 23 -9.34 0.49 13.01
CA PHE A 23 -8.25 -0.36 12.54
C PHE A 23 -6.92 0.04 13.19
N VAL A 24 -6.60 1.34 13.17
CA VAL A 24 -5.37 1.84 13.81
C VAL A 24 -5.36 1.55 15.31
N GLU A 25 -6.48 1.75 16.02
CA GLU A 25 -6.61 1.42 17.44
C GLU A 25 -6.34 -0.06 17.72
N ILE A 26 -6.91 -0.97 16.93
CA ILE A 26 -6.67 -2.41 17.05
C ILE A 26 -5.19 -2.73 16.80
N ILE A 27 -4.61 -2.19 15.73
CA ILE A 27 -3.23 -2.45 15.33
C ILE A 27 -2.25 -2.01 16.41
N GLU A 28 -2.50 -0.86 17.06
CA GLU A 28 -1.63 -0.32 18.10
C GLU A 28 -1.84 -0.99 19.46
N SER A 29 -3.07 -1.35 19.80
CA SER A 29 -3.39 -1.96 21.09
C SER A 29 -3.11 -3.47 21.17
N THR A 30 -3.00 -4.15 20.02
CA THR A 30 -2.82 -5.59 19.99
C THR A 30 -1.35 -5.94 20.18
N GLU A 31 -1.02 -6.52 21.32
CA GLU A 31 0.23 -7.21 21.55
C GLU A 31 0.09 -8.67 21.10
N ASN A 32 1.16 -9.25 20.53
CA ASN A 32 1.10 -10.52 19.80
C ASN A 32 0.68 -11.74 20.61
N GLU A 33 0.78 -11.65 21.92
CA GLU A 33 0.58 -12.80 22.80
C GLU A 33 -0.91 -13.18 22.94
N ASP A 34 -1.81 -12.21 22.67
CA ASP A 34 -3.25 -12.38 22.88
C ASP A 34 -3.97 -13.07 21.71
N TYR A 35 -3.40 -13.01 20.50
CA TYR A 35 -4.05 -13.48 19.26
C TYR A 35 -3.24 -14.53 18.49
N GLY A 36 -2.26 -15.16 19.15
CA GLY A 36 -1.38 -16.13 18.50
C GLY A 36 -0.48 -15.50 17.44
N THR A 37 -0.32 -16.16 16.32
CA THR A 37 0.54 -15.73 15.22
C THR A 37 -0.14 -14.80 14.22
N SER A 38 -1.38 -14.38 14.48
CA SER A 38 -2.19 -13.63 13.51
C SER A 38 -1.71 -12.21 13.24
N LEU A 39 -0.99 -11.60 14.19
CA LEU A 39 -0.39 -10.28 14.03
C LEU A 39 1.01 -10.26 14.65
N THR A 40 2.02 -9.87 13.88
CA THR A 40 3.40 -9.80 14.35
C THR A 40 3.66 -8.57 15.21
N LYS A 41 4.79 -8.53 15.93
CA LYS A 41 5.29 -7.30 16.59
C LYS A 41 5.70 -6.28 15.53
N TRP A 42 5.70 -5.00 15.91
CA TRP A 42 6.35 -3.99 15.10
C TRP A 42 7.83 -4.34 14.94
N LYS A 43 8.28 -4.39 13.71
CA LYS A 43 9.68 -4.52 13.37
C LYS A 43 10.09 -3.38 12.45
N GLU A 44 11.34 -3.01 12.49
CA GLU A 44 11.86 -2.03 11.54
C GLU A 44 11.75 -2.58 10.12
N TRP A 45 11.35 -1.70 9.23
CA TRP A 45 11.27 -2.00 7.81
C TRP A 45 12.07 -0.96 7.04
N THR A 46 12.98 -1.45 6.20
CA THR A 46 13.77 -0.65 5.29
C THR A 46 13.58 -1.20 3.90
N ALA A 47 13.12 -0.37 2.96
CA ALA A 47 13.12 -0.77 1.57
C ALA A 47 14.53 -0.78 1.02
N CYS A 48 14.87 -1.87 0.35
CA CYS A 48 16.21 -2.18 -0.11
C CYS A 48 16.85 -1.19 -1.06
N SER A 49 18.12 -1.15 -0.94
CA SER A 49 19.18 -0.74 -1.83
C SER A 49 19.48 0.76 -1.95
N GLY A 50 20.56 1.13 -1.37
CA GLY A 50 21.47 2.19 -1.70
C GLY A 50 21.10 3.56 -1.20
N GLU A 51 20.18 4.28 -1.78
CA GLU A 51 19.91 5.68 -1.46
C GLU A 51 18.42 6.03 -1.31
N MET A 52 17.55 5.06 -1.49
CA MET A 52 16.12 5.21 -1.18
C MET A 52 15.87 4.75 0.26
N TYR A 53 16.00 5.65 1.19
CA TYR A 53 15.85 5.30 2.59
C TYR A 53 14.39 5.38 3.02
N LEU A 54 13.98 4.27 3.56
CA LEU A 54 12.74 4.15 4.27
C LEU A 54 13.02 3.68 5.67
N TYR A 55 12.68 4.48 6.62
CA TYR A 55 12.67 4.07 8.01
C TYR A 55 11.22 4.07 8.47
N GLY A 56 10.63 2.90 8.47
CA GLY A 56 9.28 2.68 8.96
C GLY A 56 9.24 1.44 9.83
N SER A 57 8.08 1.17 10.37
CA SER A 57 7.81 -0.07 11.06
C SER A 57 6.74 -0.84 10.31
N GLU A 58 6.78 -2.16 10.41
CA GLU A 58 5.77 -3.03 9.82
C GLU A 58 5.26 -4.06 10.82
N LYS A 59 4.00 -4.45 10.64
CA LYS A 59 3.38 -5.63 11.22
C LYS A 59 2.79 -6.47 10.12
N THR A 60 2.95 -7.78 10.21
CA THR A 60 2.33 -8.71 9.26
C THR A 60 1.05 -9.28 9.85
N VAL A 61 -0.01 -9.24 9.06
CA VAL A 61 -1.27 -9.94 9.35
C VAL A 61 -1.25 -11.27 8.62
N MET A 62 -1.32 -12.38 9.37
CA MET A 62 -1.24 -13.74 8.82
C MET A 62 -2.52 -14.53 9.06
N PRO A 63 -2.90 -15.44 8.15
CA PRO A 63 -4.23 -16.06 8.14
C PRO A 63 -4.39 -17.31 9.00
N SER A 64 -3.35 -17.86 9.61
CA SER A 64 -3.36 -19.23 10.14
C SER A 64 -4.47 -19.56 11.15
N GLU A 65 -5.04 -18.56 11.82
CA GLU A 65 -6.16 -18.72 12.77
C GLU A 65 -7.38 -17.85 12.39
N ILE A 66 -7.27 -17.14 11.29
CA ILE A 66 -8.16 -16.06 10.89
C ILE A 66 -9.42 -16.57 10.18
N GLU A 67 -9.38 -17.77 9.60
CA GLU A 67 -10.46 -18.29 8.74
C GLU A 67 -11.77 -18.55 9.46
N LYS A 68 -11.78 -18.59 10.79
CA LYS A 68 -12.95 -19.05 11.55
C LYS A 68 -13.85 -17.95 12.10
N LYS A 69 -13.38 -16.70 12.18
CA LYS A 69 -14.14 -15.62 12.85
C LYS A 69 -13.96 -14.30 12.09
N LYS A 70 -15.08 -13.75 11.62
CA LYS A 70 -15.12 -12.43 10.93
C LYS A 70 -15.52 -11.27 11.85
N SER A 71 -15.95 -11.55 13.08
CA SER A 71 -16.45 -10.52 13.99
C SER A 71 -15.33 -9.79 14.70
N GLU A 72 -15.38 -8.46 14.71
CA GLU A 72 -14.46 -7.62 15.48
C GLU A 72 -14.42 -7.99 16.98
N ASN A 73 -15.56 -8.36 17.54
CA ASN A 73 -15.65 -8.71 18.96
C ASN A 73 -15.08 -10.09 19.29
N ASP A 74 -15.05 -11.00 18.29
CA ASP A 74 -14.52 -12.34 18.47
C ASP A 74 -13.01 -12.41 18.22
N ASN A 75 -12.54 -11.68 17.20
CA ASN A 75 -11.13 -11.58 16.85
C ASN A 75 -10.89 -10.31 16.01
N PRO A 76 -10.39 -9.23 16.60
CA PRO A 76 -10.18 -7.98 15.91
C PRO A 76 -9.16 -8.06 14.77
N VAL A 77 -8.15 -8.92 14.88
CA VAL A 77 -7.18 -9.13 13.79
C VAL A 77 -7.81 -9.85 12.61
N SER A 78 -8.64 -10.85 12.88
CA SER A 78 -9.43 -11.54 11.86
C SER A 78 -10.39 -10.58 11.15
N TYR A 79 -11.01 -9.69 11.90
CA TYR A 79 -11.86 -8.65 11.33
C TYR A 79 -11.10 -7.75 10.35
N ILE A 80 -9.90 -7.29 10.73
CA ILE A 80 -9.04 -6.49 9.85
C ILE A 80 -8.71 -7.27 8.57
N TYR A 81 -8.24 -8.51 8.70
CA TYR A 81 -7.85 -9.35 7.56
C TYR A 81 -9.01 -9.52 6.57
N HIS A 82 -10.16 -9.98 7.03
CA HIS A 82 -11.30 -10.22 6.16
C HIS A 82 -11.82 -8.93 5.53
N THR A 83 -11.89 -7.85 6.29
CA THR A 83 -12.35 -6.56 5.75
C THR A 83 -11.42 -6.05 4.66
N ILE A 84 -10.13 -6.07 4.88
CA ILE A 84 -9.14 -5.61 3.88
C ILE A 84 -9.14 -6.54 2.66
N SER A 85 -9.22 -7.85 2.85
CA SER A 85 -9.28 -8.83 1.75
C SER A 85 -10.54 -8.67 0.90
N ASP A 86 -11.70 -8.46 1.53
CA ASP A 86 -12.97 -8.22 0.83
C ASP A 86 -12.93 -6.91 0.02
N ILE A 87 -12.34 -5.85 0.59
CA ILE A 87 -12.17 -4.57 -0.11
C ILE A 87 -11.17 -4.73 -1.26
N PHE A 88 -10.03 -5.38 -1.02
CA PHE A 88 -9.06 -5.67 -2.07
C PHE A 88 -9.71 -6.37 -3.26
N TYR A 89 -10.43 -7.46 -3.00
CA TYR A 89 -11.13 -8.19 -4.05
C TYR A 89 -12.10 -7.30 -4.83
N ASN A 90 -12.95 -6.55 -4.12
CA ASN A 90 -13.98 -5.72 -4.73
C ASN A 90 -13.38 -4.55 -5.54
N VAL A 91 -12.32 -3.90 -5.05
CA VAL A 91 -11.61 -2.83 -5.76
C VAL A 91 -10.96 -3.39 -7.04
N CYS A 92 -10.27 -4.53 -6.93
CA CYS A 92 -9.66 -5.18 -8.08
C CYS A 92 -10.70 -5.56 -9.14
N LYS A 93 -11.84 -6.12 -8.74
CA LYS A 93 -12.94 -6.48 -9.66
C LYS A 93 -13.53 -5.26 -10.37
N ASP A 94 -13.83 -4.20 -9.63
CA ASP A 94 -14.36 -2.97 -10.21
C ASP A 94 -13.37 -2.35 -11.20
N TYR A 95 -12.08 -2.34 -10.84
CA TYR A 95 -11.02 -1.85 -11.69
C TYR A 95 -10.88 -2.70 -12.97
N ALA A 96 -10.79 -4.03 -12.85
CA ALA A 96 -10.69 -4.95 -13.98
C ALA A 96 -11.86 -4.79 -14.96
N LEU A 97 -13.09 -4.81 -14.44
CA LEU A 97 -14.29 -4.64 -15.26
C LEU A 97 -14.27 -3.30 -16.01
N SER A 98 -13.74 -2.24 -15.41
CA SER A 98 -13.63 -0.94 -16.08
C SER A 98 -12.63 -0.95 -17.25
N LYS A 99 -11.73 -1.93 -17.29
CA LYS A 99 -10.74 -2.16 -18.35
C LYS A 99 -11.18 -3.26 -19.34
N GLY A 100 -12.37 -3.83 -19.16
CA GLY A 100 -12.84 -4.96 -19.96
C GLY A 100 -12.14 -6.29 -19.62
N ASP A 101 -11.49 -6.34 -18.46
CA ASP A 101 -10.81 -7.52 -17.94
C ASP A 101 -11.74 -8.31 -17.02
N THR A 102 -11.75 -9.62 -17.16
CA THR A 102 -12.60 -10.54 -16.39
C THR A 102 -11.79 -11.45 -15.46
N GLU A 103 -10.47 -11.25 -15.37
CA GLU A 103 -9.66 -12.03 -14.45
C GLU A 103 -10.04 -11.79 -12.99
N GLU A 104 -9.92 -12.85 -12.20
CA GLU A 104 -10.20 -12.82 -10.77
C GLU A 104 -8.93 -12.48 -9.98
N PRO A 105 -9.00 -11.52 -9.05
CA PRO A 105 -7.86 -11.23 -8.19
C PRO A 105 -7.61 -12.37 -7.21
N ILE A 106 -6.35 -12.69 -7.00
CA ILE A 106 -5.91 -13.70 -6.03
C ILE A 106 -5.78 -13.02 -4.67
N ILE A 107 -6.53 -13.49 -3.69
CA ILE A 107 -6.40 -13.02 -2.31
C ILE A 107 -5.09 -13.55 -1.71
N LEU A 108 -4.24 -12.65 -1.27
CA LEU A 108 -3.00 -13.00 -0.64
C LEU A 108 -3.22 -13.60 0.76
N PRO A 109 -2.43 -14.59 1.15
CA PRO A 109 -2.58 -15.24 2.45
C PRO A 109 -2.14 -14.34 3.62
N ALA A 110 -1.41 -13.27 3.36
CA ALA A 110 -0.95 -12.32 4.35
C ALA A 110 -0.73 -10.95 3.72
N PHE A 111 -0.71 -9.91 4.51
CA PHE A 111 -0.30 -8.57 4.10
C PHE A 111 0.40 -7.83 5.25
N ASP A 112 1.19 -6.84 4.88
CA ASP A 112 1.89 -5.99 5.84
C ASP A 112 1.18 -4.67 6.04
N ILE A 113 1.12 -4.25 7.30
CA ILE A 113 0.72 -2.91 7.67
C ILE A 113 1.99 -2.09 7.88
N LYS A 114 2.11 -1.00 7.17
CA LYS A 114 3.27 -0.10 7.27
C LYS A 114 2.93 1.13 8.11
N LYS A 115 3.84 1.49 9.00
CA LYS A 115 3.78 2.69 9.84
C LYS A 115 4.95 3.59 9.49
N TYR A 116 4.66 4.73 8.94
CA TYR A 116 5.64 5.77 8.66
C TYR A 116 5.63 6.79 9.80
N SER A 117 6.77 7.03 10.40
CA SER A 117 6.98 8.10 11.37
C SER A 117 7.50 9.38 10.72
N SER A 118 7.61 10.44 11.49
CA SER A 118 8.27 11.67 11.02
C SER A 118 9.69 11.38 10.52
N GLY A 119 10.03 11.94 9.36
CA GLY A 119 11.29 11.70 8.67
C GLY A 119 11.27 10.52 7.67
N THR A 120 10.19 9.76 7.60
CA THR A 120 10.07 8.58 6.75
C THR A 120 9.47 8.94 5.38
N PHE A 121 10.02 8.38 4.32
CA PHE A 121 9.54 8.51 2.95
C PHE A 121 9.94 7.30 2.11
N MET A 122 9.38 7.16 0.91
CA MET A 122 9.81 6.19 -0.09
C MET A 122 9.98 6.91 -1.42
N GLY A 123 11.21 6.91 -1.95
CA GLY A 123 11.56 7.56 -3.20
C GLY A 123 10.84 6.97 -4.41
N ALA A 124 11.01 7.61 -5.56
CA ALA A 124 10.36 7.20 -6.80
C ALA A 124 10.78 5.78 -7.20
N HIS A 125 9.79 4.90 -7.35
CA HIS A 125 9.97 3.51 -7.75
C HIS A 125 8.73 3.00 -8.49
N PHE A 126 8.83 1.83 -9.05
CA PHE A 126 7.71 0.98 -9.46
C PHE A 126 7.85 -0.37 -8.75
N ASP A 127 6.72 -1.02 -8.51
CA ASP A 127 6.72 -2.23 -7.67
C ASP A 127 7.13 -3.49 -8.42
N GLN A 128 6.91 -3.53 -9.74
CA GLN A 128 7.29 -4.67 -10.56
C GLN A 128 8.81 -4.80 -10.65
N GLN A 129 9.36 -5.93 -10.22
CA GLN A 129 10.77 -6.21 -10.37
C GLN A 129 11.11 -6.52 -11.84
N GLU A 130 12.34 -6.19 -12.26
CA GLU A 130 12.81 -6.47 -13.60
C GLU A 130 12.69 -7.99 -13.91
N GLY A 131 12.03 -8.29 -15.01
CA GLY A 131 11.78 -9.67 -15.44
C GLY A 131 10.61 -10.40 -14.76
N ASP A 132 9.98 -9.81 -13.73
CA ASP A 132 8.78 -10.37 -13.11
C ASP A 132 7.50 -9.73 -13.66
N THR A 133 6.86 -10.41 -14.60
CA THR A 133 5.61 -9.96 -15.23
C THR A 133 4.34 -10.43 -14.49
N ARG A 134 4.49 -11.11 -13.36
CA ARG A 134 3.34 -11.63 -12.60
C ARG A 134 2.59 -10.56 -11.84
N LEU A 135 3.31 -9.54 -11.39
CA LEU A 135 2.72 -8.41 -10.67
C LEU A 135 2.04 -7.44 -11.65
N ARG A 136 0.71 -7.35 -11.55
CA ARG A 136 -0.10 -6.51 -12.46
C ARG A 136 -0.36 -5.13 -11.91
N TYR A 137 -0.97 -5.09 -10.73
CA TYR A 137 -1.46 -3.86 -10.12
C TYR A 137 -1.03 -3.76 -8.67
N SER A 138 -0.75 -2.56 -8.26
CA SER A 138 -0.47 -2.18 -6.89
C SER A 138 -1.66 -1.45 -6.30
N LEU A 139 -1.96 -1.76 -5.04
CA LEU A 139 -2.97 -1.09 -4.26
C LEU A 139 -2.33 -0.54 -2.99
N VAL A 140 -2.75 0.63 -2.56
CA VAL A 140 -2.37 1.18 -1.26
C VAL A 140 -3.63 1.59 -0.52
N PHE A 141 -3.85 0.98 0.63
CA PHE A 141 -4.93 1.29 1.57
C PHE A 141 -4.42 2.30 2.59
N TYR A 142 -5.18 3.35 2.87
CA TYR A 142 -4.82 4.39 3.84
C TYR A 142 -5.73 4.33 5.04
N LEU A 143 -5.14 4.13 6.23
CA LEU A 143 -5.90 3.92 7.46
C LEU A 143 -6.13 5.21 8.24
N ASN A 144 -5.36 6.26 7.97
CA ASN A 144 -5.50 7.56 8.63
C ASN A 144 -5.02 8.70 7.73
N ASP A 145 -5.31 9.92 8.12
CA ASP A 145 -4.91 11.16 7.43
C ASP A 145 -4.52 12.28 8.41
N ASP A 146 -4.43 11.98 9.70
CA ASP A 146 -4.07 12.89 10.79
C ASP A 146 -2.56 13.05 10.97
N TYR A 147 -1.82 13.16 9.87
CA TYR A 147 -0.37 13.41 9.80
C TYR A 147 -0.08 14.54 8.80
N GLU A 148 1.08 15.16 8.91
CA GLU A 148 1.55 16.18 7.97
C GLU A 148 2.55 15.59 6.96
N GLY A 149 2.51 16.08 5.71
CA GLY A 149 3.28 15.50 4.62
C GLY A 149 2.71 14.14 4.18
N GLY A 150 3.57 13.25 3.72
CA GLY A 150 3.22 11.86 3.39
C GLY A 150 2.27 11.72 2.19
N GLU A 151 2.24 12.70 1.30
CA GLU A 151 1.50 12.66 0.04
C GLU A 151 1.99 11.49 -0.81
N LEU A 152 1.14 11.06 -1.77
CA LEU A 152 1.54 10.15 -2.84
C LEU A 152 1.60 10.94 -4.14
N SER A 153 2.66 10.76 -4.91
CA SER A 153 2.73 11.33 -6.25
C SER A 153 3.13 10.28 -7.28
N PHE A 154 2.72 10.54 -8.52
CA PHE A 154 3.09 9.73 -9.68
C PHE A 154 3.86 10.58 -10.69
N THR A 155 4.85 9.95 -11.31
CA THR A 155 5.60 10.48 -12.44
C THR A 155 5.32 9.59 -13.65
N ILE A 156 4.28 9.93 -14.42
CA ILE A 156 3.88 9.18 -15.62
C ILE A 156 4.47 9.86 -16.84
N LYS A 157 5.77 10.02 -16.90
CA LYS A 157 6.45 10.52 -18.08
C LYS A 157 6.93 9.35 -18.94
N SER A 158 7.31 9.68 -20.16
CA SER A 158 7.82 8.72 -21.13
C SER A 158 8.62 7.58 -20.45
N PRO A 159 8.43 6.32 -20.85
CA PRO A 159 9.21 5.19 -20.35
C PRO A 159 10.72 5.40 -20.43
N ASP A 160 11.16 6.26 -21.35
CA ASP A 160 12.57 6.60 -21.58
C ASP A 160 13.07 7.78 -20.71
N ALA A 161 12.18 8.42 -19.93
CA ALA A 161 12.62 9.49 -19.05
C ALA A 161 13.48 8.91 -17.91
N PRO A 162 14.71 9.37 -17.72
CA PRO A 162 15.56 8.85 -16.67
C PRO A 162 14.89 9.08 -15.31
N ILE A 163 14.72 7.98 -14.57
CA ILE A 163 14.30 8.06 -13.19
C ILE A 163 15.51 8.54 -12.42
N ILE A 164 15.40 9.68 -11.80
CA ILE A 164 16.41 10.10 -10.86
C ILE A 164 16.13 9.33 -9.57
N GLN A 165 16.75 8.19 -9.46
CA GLN A 165 16.81 7.46 -8.21
C GLN A 165 17.64 8.28 -7.22
N GLY A 166 17.14 8.41 -6.02
CA GLY A 166 17.84 9.04 -4.92
C GLY A 166 17.49 10.49 -4.69
N LYS A 167 17.42 10.81 -3.49
CA LYS A 167 17.24 12.10 -2.80
C LYS A 167 16.54 13.17 -3.61
N PRO A 168 15.98 13.91 -3.80
CA PRO A 168 15.78 15.29 -3.47
C PRO A 168 14.37 15.63 -3.11
N GLU A 169 13.41 14.90 -3.58
CA GLU A 169 12.06 15.42 -3.52
C GLU A 169 11.22 14.63 -2.52
N GLN A 170 11.84 14.41 -1.35
CA GLN A 170 11.16 13.84 -0.20
C GLN A 170 9.97 14.69 0.22
N ASP A 171 10.08 16.02 0.07
CA ASP A 171 9.02 16.97 0.37
C ASP A 171 8.14 17.19 -0.87
N TYR A 172 6.85 16.89 -0.74
CA TYR A 172 5.87 17.05 -1.80
C TYR A 172 5.75 18.51 -2.29
N GLU A 173 5.77 19.48 -1.38
CA GLU A 173 5.66 20.89 -1.73
C GLU A 173 6.80 21.37 -2.63
N LEU A 174 7.99 20.77 -2.48
CA LEU A 174 9.13 21.07 -3.36
C LEU A 174 9.01 20.36 -4.71
N SER A 175 8.40 19.17 -4.75
CA SER A 175 8.32 18.33 -5.95
C SER A 175 7.11 18.63 -6.83
N LYS A 176 5.97 19.07 -6.26
CA LYS A 176 4.71 19.23 -6.99
C LYS A 176 4.77 20.19 -8.18
N ASN A 177 5.66 21.17 -8.14
CA ASN A 177 5.89 22.12 -9.21
C ASN A 177 6.99 21.68 -10.18
N SER A 178 7.60 20.52 -9.94
CA SER A 178 8.61 19.98 -10.84
C SER A 178 7.92 19.26 -12.00
N ASP A 179 8.61 19.22 -13.14
CA ASP A 179 8.17 18.41 -14.28
C ASP A 179 8.11 16.90 -13.97
N ARG A 180 8.44 16.49 -12.76
CA ARG A 180 8.52 15.10 -12.35
C ARG A 180 7.24 14.58 -11.72
N VAL A 181 6.38 15.46 -11.20
CA VAL A 181 5.08 15.07 -10.63
C VAL A 181 4.01 15.29 -11.68
N THR A 182 3.35 14.22 -12.10
CA THR A 182 2.18 14.31 -12.98
C THR A 182 0.91 14.46 -12.15
N ILE A 183 0.82 13.68 -11.07
CA ILE A 183 -0.31 13.66 -10.14
C ILE A 183 0.24 13.61 -8.73
N GLY A 184 -0.36 14.37 -7.83
CA GLY A 184 -0.09 14.27 -6.40
C GLY A 184 -1.38 14.34 -5.60
N ILE A 185 -1.51 13.49 -4.61
CA ILE A 185 -2.66 13.47 -3.72
C ILE A 185 -2.21 13.40 -2.26
N LYS A 186 -3.01 14.00 -1.38
CA LYS A 186 -3.01 13.70 0.05
C LYS A 186 -4.07 12.63 0.27
N PRO A 187 -3.70 11.37 0.57
CA PRO A 187 -4.69 10.32 0.74
C PRO A 187 -5.57 10.58 1.97
N GLU A 188 -6.86 10.27 1.84
CA GLU A 188 -7.85 10.38 2.93
C GLU A 188 -7.91 9.05 3.70
N ALA A 189 -8.23 9.13 5.00
CA ALA A 189 -8.48 7.94 5.81
C ALA A 189 -9.62 7.09 5.22
N GLY A 190 -9.41 5.78 5.14
CA GLY A 190 -10.40 4.85 4.58
C GLY A 190 -10.42 4.76 3.07
N SER A 191 -9.45 5.35 2.39
CA SER A 191 -9.33 5.30 0.93
C SER A 191 -8.38 4.20 0.44
N VAL A 192 -8.51 3.87 -0.84
CA VAL A 192 -7.64 2.94 -1.57
C VAL A 192 -7.29 3.54 -2.93
N ILE A 193 -6.03 3.45 -3.31
CA ILE A 193 -5.59 3.75 -4.67
C ILE A 193 -5.14 2.46 -5.36
N ILE A 194 -5.46 2.32 -6.66
CA ILE A 194 -5.00 1.21 -7.50
C ILE A 194 -4.39 1.76 -8.78
N PHE A 195 -3.28 1.15 -9.20
CA PHE A 195 -2.53 1.57 -10.38
C PHE A 195 -1.68 0.40 -10.91
N PRO A 196 -1.21 0.45 -12.18
CA PRO A 196 -0.31 -0.55 -12.72
C PRO A 196 1.04 -0.57 -11.97
N SER A 197 1.54 -1.77 -11.68
CA SER A 197 2.80 -1.94 -10.92
C SER A 197 4.07 -1.69 -11.74
N SER A 198 3.92 -1.67 -13.08
CA SER A 198 5.02 -1.56 -14.05
C SER A 198 5.27 -0.11 -14.49
N PRO A 199 6.41 0.18 -15.12
CA PRO A 199 6.60 1.44 -15.83
C PRO A 199 5.45 1.75 -16.80
N PRO A 200 5.06 3.01 -16.98
CA PRO A 200 5.69 4.23 -16.46
C PRO A 200 5.17 4.70 -15.09
N TYR A 201 4.43 3.89 -14.36
CA TYR A 201 3.73 4.29 -13.12
C TYR A 201 4.66 4.37 -11.91
N HIS A 202 5.75 5.17 -12.06
CA HIS A 202 6.61 5.47 -10.93
C HIS A 202 5.87 6.32 -9.92
N HIS A 203 6.00 5.94 -8.65
CA HIS A 203 5.34 6.66 -7.56
C HIS A 203 6.28 6.90 -6.39
N THR A 204 5.96 7.93 -5.62
CA THR A 204 6.73 8.40 -4.46
C THR A 204 5.80 8.54 -3.28
N ALA A 205 6.12 7.89 -2.17
CA ALA A 205 5.52 8.23 -0.88
C ALA A 205 6.37 9.32 -0.22
N HIS A 206 5.86 10.55 -0.21
CA HIS A 206 6.59 11.72 0.27
C HIS A 206 6.80 11.71 1.77
N LEU A 207 7.72 12.55 2.21
CA LEU A 207 8.14 12.69 3.60
C LEU A 207 6.95 12.95 4.53
N VAL A 208 6.81 12.12 5.55
CA VAL A 208 5.95 12.39 6.69
C VAL A 208 6.67 13.42 7.58
N LYS A 209 6.08 14.63 7.72
CA LYS A 209 6.67 15.75 8.48
C LYS A 209 6.38 15.63 9.96
N SER A 210 5.17 15.23 10.32
CA SER A 210 4.75 14.98 11.71
C SER A 210 3.63 13.95 11.78
N GLY A 211 3.47 13.32 12.94
CA GLY A 211 2.48 12.27 13.16
C GLY A 211 2.94 10.89 12.66
N PHE A 212 1.97 9.99 12.49
CA PHE A 212 2.19 8.64 11.97
C PHE A 212 1.22 8.38 10.83
N LYS A 213 1.74 7.85 9.72
CA LYS A 213 0.93 7.41 8.59
C LYS A 213 0.85 5.89 8.60
N TYR A 214 -0.37 5.36 8.58
CA TYR A 214 -0.62 3.91 8.50
C TYR A 214 -1.19 3.57 7.14
N MET A 215 -0.58 2.59 6.48
CA MET A 215 -1.04 2.11 5.18
C MET A 215 -0.80 0.61 5.01
N ILE A 216 -1.52 0.00 4.06
CA ILE A 216 -1.38 -1.40 3.69
C ILE A 216 -1.11 -1.44 2.18
N PRO A 217 0.14 -1.70 1.74
CA PRO A 217 0.41 -1.99 0.35
C PRO A 217 -0.02 -3.43 0.04
N MET A 218 -0.77 -3.61 -1.04
CA MET A 218 -1.16 -4.93 -1.55
C MET A 218 -0.95 -4.99 -3.05
N HIS A 219 -0.81 -6.22 -3.55
CA HIS A 219 -0.47 -6.44 -4.94
C HIS A 219 -1.38 -7.49 -5.55
N TRP A 220 -1.82 -7.25 -6.77
CA TRP A 220 -2.53 -8.23 -7.58
C TRP A 220 -1.56 -8.95 -8.50
N TYR A 221 -1.40 -10.24 -8.26
CA TYR A 221 -0.58 -11.13 -9.08
C TYR A 221 -1.47 -11.94 -10.05
N ASN A 222 -0.99 -12.15 -11.27
CA ASN A 222 -1.61 -13.06 -12.23
C ASN A 222 -1.48 -14.52 -11.79
N ASP A 223 -0.35 -14.85 -11.17
CA ASP A 223 0.02 -16.20 -10.81
C ASP A 223 0.93 -16.16 -9.57
N LEU A 224 0.65 -17.00 -8.61
CA LEU A 224 1.50 -17.21 -7.43
C LEU A 224 2.44 -18.40 -7.60
N SER A 225 2.36 -19.15 -8.72
CA SER A 225 3.25 -20.27 -9.00
C SER A 225 4.67 -19.77 -9.29
N GLY A 226 5.65 -20.29 -8.56
CA GLY A 226 7.07 -19.94 -8.73
C GLY A 226 7.53 -18.66 -8.03
N GLY A 227 6.66 -17.98 -7.30
CA GLY A 227 7.05 -16.89 -6.42
C GLY A 227 7.79 -17.45 -5.21
N THR A 228 9.06 -17.16 -5.09
CA THR A 228 9.67 -17.11 -3.76
C THR A 228 8.83 -16.14 -2.96
N GLN A 229 8.28 -16.61 -1.83
CA GLN A 229 7.80 -15.73 -0.75
C GLN A 229 8.76 -14.55 -0.66
N PRO A 230 8.31 -13.32 -0.32
CA PRO A 230 9.23 -12.26 -0.02
C PRO A 230 10.26 -12.86 0.92
N THR A 231 11.45 -13.09 0.39
CA THR A 231 12.52 -13.66 1.20
C THR A 231 12.75 -12.66 2.31
N GLU A 232 12.54 -13.12 3.53
CA GLU A 232 13.15 -12.55 4.71
C GLU A 232 14.67 -12.51 4.46
N ASN A 233 15.16 -11.52 3.82
CA ASN A 233 16.58 -11.21 3.65
C ASN A 233 16.79 -10.45 2.34
N ARG A 234 16.64 -9.16 2.43
CA ARG A 234 17.58 -8.25 1.75
C ARG A 234 17.50 -6.86 2.35
#